data_9368834e6fcf89b8e3b5c9a381f1f045
#
_entry.id   9368834e6fcf89b8e3b5c9a381f1f045
#
_cell.length_a   1.000
_cell.length_b   1.000
_cell.length_c   1.000
_cell.angle_alpha   90.00
_cell.angle_beta   90.00
_cell.angle_gamma   90.00
#
_symmetry.space_group_name_H-M   'P 1'
#
loop_
_entity.id
_entity.type
_entity.pdbx_description
1 polymer ?
#
loop_
_entity_poly.entity_id
_entity_poly.type
_entity_poly.pdbx_seq_one_letter_code
_entity_poly.pdbx_strand_id
1 'polypeptide(L)' 'MTMEQIRTSSKDCLIPSDIAEILGCDKYRINLQVKQDKELGTNSFPFPTILIGSRVKIPRIPFLKAMGENV' A
#
# COMPACT_ATOMS: atom_id res chain seq x y z
N MET A 1 -4.10 -10.35 1.27
CA MET A 1 -5.36 -10.27 0.48
C MET A 1 -5.05 -10.42 -0.99
N THR A 2 -5.99 -10.96 -1.74
CA THR A 2 -5.90 -11.02 -3.20
C THR A 2 -6.41 -9.71 -3.80
N MET A 3 -6.14 -9.49 -5.10
CA MET A 3 -6.66 -8.30 -5.80
C MET A 3 -8.19 -8.25 -5.75
N GLU A 4 -8.85 -9.40 -5.90
CA GLU A 4 -10.30 -9.45 -5.82
C GLU A 4 -10.81 -9.05 -4.44
N GLN A 5 -10.17 -9.50 -3.38
CA GLN A 5 -10.54 -9.13 -2.03
C GLN A 5 -10.37 -7.63 -1.80
N ILE A 6 -9.32 -7.04 -2.36
CA ILE A 6 -9.11 -5.59 -2.26
C ILE A 6 -10.17 -4.83 -3.05
N ARG A 7 -10.51 -5.29 -4.26
CA ARG A 7 -11.54 -4.64 -5.08
C ARG A 7 -12.90 -4.61 -4.38
N THR A 8 -13.25 -5.68 -3.69
CA THR A 8 -14.55 -5.82 -3.03
C THR A 8 -14.54 -5.37 -1.57
N SER A 9 -13.39 -4.93 -1.07
CA SER A 9 -13.26 -4.49 0.31
C SER A 9 -14.01 -3.18 0.55
N SER A 10 -14.58 -3.04 1.74
CA SER A 10 -15.19 -1.78 2.18
C SER A 10 -14.20 -0.84 2.87
N LYS A 11 -12.94 -1.27 3.00
CA LYS A 11 -11.90 -0.44 3.62
C LYS A 11 -11.53 0.72 2.70
N ASP A 12 -11.35 1.90 3.27
CA ASP A 12 -10.83 3.06 2.53
C ASP A 12 -9.32 2.99 2.37
N CYS A 13 -8.63 2.46 3.37
CA CYS A 13 -7.18 2.32 3.38
C CYS A 13 -6.78 0.88 3.67
N LEU A 14 -5.68 0.47 3.06
CA LEU A 14 -5.06 -0.83 3.27
C LEU A 14 -3.85 -0.68 4.19
N ILE A 15 -3.39 -1.79 4.73
CA ILE A 15 -2.15 -1.85 5.52
C ILE A 15 -1.14 -2.72 4.77
N PRO A 16 0.16 -2.67 5.11
CA PRO A 16 1.16 -3.45 4.39
C PRO A 16 0.86 -4.94 4.32
N SER A 17 0.28 -5.55 5.36
CA SER A 17 -0.06 -6.96 5.32
C SER A 17 -1.15 -7.30 4.30
N ASP A 18 -1.99 -6.33 3.94
CA ASP A 18 -3.04 -6.54 2.93
C ASP A 18 -2.46 -6.65 1.52
N ILE A 19 -1.36 -5.96 1.23
CA ILE A 19 -0.79 -5.88 -0.12
C ILE A 19 0.50 -6.71 -0.27
N ALA A 20 1.04 -7.23 0.82
CA ALA A 20 2.31 -7.96 0.79
C ALA A 20 2.27 -9.15 -0.16
N GLU A 21 1.19 -9.92 -0.12
CA GLU A 21 1.03 -11.09 -0.99
C GLU A 21 0.98 -10.70 -2.46
N ILE A 22 0.28 -9.62 -2.78
CA ILE A 22 0.16 -9.16 -4.16
C ILE A 22 1.51 -8.68 -4.70
N LEU A 23 2.27 -7.95 -3.89
CA LEU A 23 3.56 -7.42 -4.29
C LEU A 23 4.69 -8.45 -4.20
N GLY A 24 4.43 -9.59 -3.55
CA GLY A 24 5.45 -10.61 -3.35
C GLY A 24 6.55 -10.17 -2.39
N CYS A 25 6.24 -9.26 -1.48
CA CYS A 25 7.19 -8.71 -0.51
C CYS A 25 6.71 -8.98 0.90
N ASP A 26 7.65 -8.99 1.85
CA ASP A 26 7.33 -9.08 3.26
C ASP A 26 6.70 -7.75 3.73
N LYS A 27 5.65 -7.84 4.57
CA LYS A 27 5.00 -6.65 5.11
C LYS A 27 5.95 -5.74 5.87
N TYR A 28 6.96 -6.30 6.51
CA TYR A 28 7.96 -5.52 7.23
C TYR A 28 8.83 -4.70 6.29
N ARG A 29 9.14 -5.24 5.12
CA ARG A 29 9.92 -4.54 4.11
C ARG A 29 9.12 -3.38 3.52
N ILE A 30 7.83 -3.60 3.27
CA ILE A 30 6.95 -2.54 2.78
C ILE A 30 6.88 -1.42 3.80
N ASN A 31 6.67 -1.76 5.07
CA ASN A 31 6.60 -0.81 6.17
C ASN A 31 7.90 0.00 6.28
N LEU A 32 9.05 -0.69 6.24
CA LEU A 32 10.36 -0.05 6.31
C LEU A 32 10.58 0.90 5.13
N GLN A 33 10.23 0.45 3.91
CA GLN A 33 10.42 1.26 2.71
C GLN A 33 9.58 2.54 2.75
N VAL A 34 8.34 2.44 3.21
CA VAL A 34 7.48 3.63 3.35
C VAL A 34 8.10 4.61 4.34
N LYS A 35 8.59 4.12 5.48
CA LYS A 35 9.23 4.98 6.47
C LYS A 35 10.48 5.65 5.92
N GLN A 36 11.32 4.92 5.19
CA GLN A 36 12.50 5.47 4.55
C GLN A 36 12.13 6.52 3.50
N ASP A 37 11.11 6.25 2.69
CA ASP A 37 10.65 7.18 1.67
C ASP A 37 10.19 8.51 2.30
N LYS A 38 9.45 8.44 3.40
CA LYS A 38 8.99 9.65 4.08
C LYS A 38 10.15 10.42 4.69
N GLU A 39 11.14 9.73 5.23
CA GLU A 39 12.32 10.36 5.81
C GLU A 39 13.19 11.05 4.75
N LEU A 40 13.35 10.40 3.59
CA LEU A 40 14.19 10.89 2.51
C LEU A 40 13.45 11.77 1.51
N GLY A 41 12.13 11.87 1.62
CA GLY A 41 11.33 12.63 0.66
C GLY A 41 11.22 11.95 -0.70
N THR A 42 11.39 10.63 -0.74
CA THR A 42 11.29 9.85 -1.97
C THR A 42 9.98 9.07 -2.01
N ASN A 43 9.70 8.42 -3.14
CA ASN A 43 8.53 7.57 -3.29
C ASN A 43 8.90 6.38 -4.18
N SER A 44 9.09 5.22 -3.55
CA SER A 44 9.49 4.00 -4.25
C SER A 44 8.30 3.20 -4.80
N PHE A 45 7.08 3.59 -4.44
CA PHE A 45 5.87 2.88 -4.85
C PHE A 45 5.11 3.65 -5.93
N PRO A 46 4.43 2.96 -6.85
CA PRO A 46 3.62 3.63 -7.88
C PRO A 46 2.28 4.17 -7.35
N PHE A 47 2.01 3.97 -6.08
CA PHE A 47 0.79 4.43 -5.42
C PHE A 47 1.14 5.30 -4.22
N PRO A 48 0.24 6.20 -3.80
CA PRO A 48 0.50 7.03 -2.62
C PRO A 48 0.48 6.19 -1.35
N THR A 49 1.29 6.60 -0.39
CA THR A 49 1.35 5.99 0.93
C THR A 49 1.21 7.07 2.00
N ILE A 50 0.61 6.72 3.12
CA ILE A 50 0.40 7.64 4.24
C ILE A 50 1.05 7.04 5.47
N LEU A 51 1.81 7.86 6.19
CA LEU A 51 2.43 7.45 7.45
C LEU A 51 1.81 8.26 8.58
N ILE A 52 1.14 7.56 9.49
CA ILE A 52 0.51 8.16 10.67
C ILE A 52 1.19 7.57 11.91
N GLY A 53 2.06 8.35 12.53
CA GLY A 53 2.90 7.84 13.61
C GLY A 53 3.80 6.73 13.07
N SER A 54 3.64 5.51 13.60
CA SER A 54 4.37 4.34 13.13
C SER A 54 3.53 3.44 12.21
N ARG A 55 2.32 3.88 11.85
CA ARG A 55 1.39 3.08 11.06
C ARG A 55 1.39 3.54 9.60
N VAL A 56 1.52 2.56 8.69
CA VAL A 56 1.49 2.80 7.26
C VAL A 56 0.09 2.49 6.75
N LYS A 57 -0.46 3.41 5.96
CA LYS A 57 -1.77 3.26 5.32
C LYS A 57 -1.62 3.48 3.82
N ILE A 58 -2.30 2.67 3.04
CA ILE A 58 -2.29 2.77 1.58
C ILE A 58 -3.73 2.99 1.11
N PRO A 59 -4.07 4.15 0.52
CA PRO A 59 -5.42 4.38 0.00
C PRO A 59 -5.79 3.31 -1.03
N ARG A 60 -6.96 2.69 -0.86
CA ARG A 60 -7.36 1.55 -1.67
C ARG A 60 -7.55 1.91 -3.15
N ILE A 61 -8.27 2.98 -3.43
CA ILE A 61 -8.58 3.36 -4.82
C ILE A 61 -7.31 3.69 -5.62
N PRO A 62 -6.41 4.56 -5.13
CA PRO A 62 -5.15 4.82 -5.83
C PRO A 62 -4.29 3.56 -6.00
N PHE A 63 -4.30 2.66 -5.01
CA PHE A 63 -3.58 1.38 -5.13
C PHE A 63 -4.13 0.55 -6.29
N LEU A 64 -5.45 0.42 -6.38
CA LEU A 64 -6.09 -0.34 -7.45
C LEU A 64 -5.76 0.26 -8.81
N LYS A 65 -5.81 1.58 -8.95
CA LYS A 65 -5.46 2.26 -10.19
C LYS A 65 -4.01 1.97 -10.57
N ALA A 66 -3.10 2.00 -9.61
CA ALA A 66 -1.69 1.72 -9.87
C ALA A 66 -1.46 0.28 -10.32
N MET A 67 -2.31 -0.65 -9.88
CA MET A 67 -2.25 -2.05 -10.29
C MET A 67 -2.95 -2.31 -11.63
N GLY A 68 -3.43 -1.28 -12.30
CA GLY A 68 -4.07 -1.41 -13.59
C GLY A 68 -5.57 -1.67 -13.55
N GLU A 69 -6.18 -1.56 -12.37
CA GLU A 69 -7.63 -1.73 -12.23
C GLU A 69 -8.36 -0.48 -12.71
N ASN A 70 -9.47 -0.70 -13.37
CA ASN A 70 -10.32 0.39 -13.87
C ASN A 70 -11.37 0.73 -12.80
N VAL A 71 -11.06 1.68 -11.96
CA VAL A 71 -11.92 2.12 -10.85
C VAL A 71 -12.25 3.59 -10.93
#